data_3d4d2a1707ee10755cbcffe8c4365aad
#
_entry.id   3d4d2a1707ee10755cbcffe8c4365aad
#
_cell.length_a   1.000
_cell.length_b   1.000
_cell.length_c   1.000
_cell.angle_alpha   90.00
_cell.angle_beta   90.00
_cell.angle_gamma   90.00
#
_symmetry.space_group_name_H-M   'P 1'
#
loop_
_entity.id
_entity.type
_entity.pdbx_description
1 polymer ?
#
loop_
_entity_poly.entity_id
_entity_poly.type
_entity_poly.pdbx_seq_one_letter_code
_entity_poly.pdbx_strand_id
1 'polypeptide(L)'
;MNNIYKKSTLQAWNLSAQAAAVNDVLKFNNSQKTGCAVEFANGTGSVTIRKPGLYQIAFNGIAVESGTAGDVAVQLQKNGADVPGAIAQATSANATAVVNPAFETIIEVPQSCACVNNTAVLTVKNIGVAANFANANLSVVKLC
;
A
#
# COMPACT_ATOMS: atom_id res chain seq x y z
N MET A 1 6.42 33.85 -12.90
CA MET A 1 6.66 32.43 -13.24
C MET A 1 6.36 31.58 -12.00
N ASN A 2 5.41 30.71 -12.11
CA ASN A 2 4.98 29.92 -10.98
C ASN A 2 5.86 28.68 -10.84
N ASN A 3 6.84 28.75 -9.92
CA ASN A 3 7.54 27.56 -9.51
C ASN A 3 6.62 26.71 -8.64
N ILE A 4 5.76 25.95 -9.27
CA ILE A 4 4.99 24.97 -8.56
C ILE A 4 5.91 23.78 -8.32
N TYR A 5 6.44 23.68 -7.13
CA TYR A 5 7.11 22.47 -6.68
C TYR A 5 6.05 21.40 -6.55
N LYS A 6 5.90 20.60 -7.60
CA LYS A 6 5.00 19.47 -7.53
C LYS A 6 5.62 18.40 -6.65
N LYS A 7 5.09 18.26 -5.46
CA LYS A 7 5.44 17.11 -4.65
C LYS A 7 5.05 15.83 -5.38
N SER A 8 5.87 14.81 -5.27
CA SER A 8 5.53 13.52 -5.83
C SER A 8 4.48 12.84 -4.97
N THR A 9 3.38 12.50 -5.58
CA THR A 9 2.29 11.80 -4.92
C THR A 9 1.80 10.67 -5.79
N LEU A 10 1.29 9.63 -5.16
CA LEU A 10 0.58 8.55 -5.82
C LEU A 10 -0.66 8.22 -5.01
N GLN A 11 -1.75 8.05 -5.71
CA GLN A 11 -2.94 7.41 -5.15
C GLN A 11 -3.32 6.26 -6.08
N ALA A 12 -3.34 5.06 -5.55
CA ALA A 12 -3.72 3.86 -6.29
C ALA A 12 -4.94 3.24 -5.62
N TRP A 13 -5.91 2.80 -6.41
CA TRP A 13 -7.14 2.24 -5.84
C TRP A 13 -7.71 1.14 -6.72
N ASN A 14 -8.55 0.34 -6.10
CA ASN A 14 -9.30 -0.71 -6.77
C ASN A 14 -10.76 -0.63 -6.34
N LEU A 15 -11.65 -0.38 -7.27
CA LEU A 15 -13.08 -0.22 -6.99
C LEU A 15 -13.77 -1.56 -6.79
N SER A 16 -13.44 -2.54 -7.64
CA SER A 16 -14.05 -3.85 -7.58
C SER A 16 -13.39 -4.72 -6.49
N ALA A 17 -14.16 -5.69 -6.00
CA ALA A 17 -13.62 -6.62 -5.02
C ALA A 17 -12.54 -7.51 -5.65
N GLN A 18 -11.47 -7.73 -4.91
CA GLN A 18 -10.44 -8.69 -5.27
C GLN A 18 -10.30 -9.72 -4.16
N ALA A 19 -10.24 -10.99 -4.54
CA ALA A 19 -9.98 -12.06 -3.60
C ALA A 19 -8.48 -12.11 -3.29
N ALA A 20 -8.14 -12.11 -2.02
CA ALA A 20 -6.76 -12.24 -1.58
C ALA A 20 -6.66 -13.36 -0.55
N ALA A 21 -5.89 -14.38 -0.86
CA ALA A 21 -5.53 -15.44 0.08
C ALA A 21 -4.44 -14.92 1.03
N VAL A 22 -4.14 -15.71 2.05
CA VAL A 22 -3.02 -15.42 2.94
C VAL A 22 -1.73 -15.32 2.11
N ASN A 23 -0.96 -14.27 2.35
CA ASN A 23 0.29 -13.93 1.66
C ASN A 23 0.13 -13.35 0.25
N ASP A 24 -1.08 -13.13 -0.23
CA ASP A 24 -1.26 -12.45 -1.51
C ASP A 24 -1.01 -10.94 -1.37
N VAL A 25 -0.41 -10.38 -2.40
CA VAL A 25 -0.21 -8.93 -2.51
C VAL A 25 -1.46 -8.33 -3.14
N LEU A 26 -1.98 -7.27 -2.53
CA LEU A 26 -3.13 -6.54 -3.07
C LEU A 26 -2.73 -5.79 -4.34
N LYS A 27 -3.64 -5.76 -5.31
CA LYS A 27 -3.44 -5.09 -6.60
C LYS A 27 -4.37 -3.89 -6.71
N PHE A 28 -3.93 -2.89 -7.47
CA PHE A 28 -4.70 -1.67 -7.70
C PHE A 28 -4.82 -1.43 -9.20
N ASN A 29 -6.05 -1.28 -9.68
CA ASN A 29 -6.32 -1.17 -11.12
C ASN A 29 -6.30 0.26 -11.64
N ASN A 30 -6.40 1.23 -10.77
CA ASN A 30 -6.44 2.64 -11.13
C ASN A 30 -5.42 3.41 -10.31
N SER A 31 -4.92 4.49 -10.88
CA SER A 31 -3.97 5.35 -10.15
C SER A 31 -4.02 6.78 -10.66
N GLN A 32 -3.56 7.67 -9.80
CA GLN A 32 -3.34 9.08 -10.10
C GLN A 32 -2.01 9.47 -9.45
N LYS A 33 -1.14 10.10 -10.21
CA LYS A 33 0.17 10.49 -9.67
C LYS A 33 0.58 11.86 -10.14
N THR A 34 1.43 12.50 -9.34
CA THR A 34 2.15 13.73 -9.70
C THR A 34 3.63 13.54 -9.41
N GLY A 35 4.47 14.26 -10.14
CA GLY A 35 5.92 14.17 -9.95
C GLY A 35 6.51 12.88 -10.49
N CYS A 36 7.79 12.66 -10.19
CA CYS A 36 8.56 11.56 -10.77
C CYS A 36 9.27 10.68 -9.74
N ALA A 37 9.01 10.89 -8.45
CA ALA A 37 9.67 10.10 -7.42
C ALA A 37 9.01 8.75 -7.17
N VAL A 38 7.77 8.57 -7.59
CA VAL A 38 7.00 7.35 -7.37
C VAL A 38 6.48 6.84 -8.70
N GLU A 39 6.64 5.56 -8.96
CA GLU A 39 6.13 4.89 -10.15
C GLU A 39 5.19 3.76 -9.78
N PHE A 40 4.15 3.60 -10.59
CA PHE A 40 3.16 2.55 -10.41
C PHE A 40 2.56 2.17 -11.75
N ALA A 41 2.35 0.88 -11.97
CA ALA A 41 1.64 0.36 -13.15
C ALA A 41 0.27 -0.18 -12.72
N ASN A 42 -0.79 0.29 -13.35
CA ASN A 42 -2.15 -0.18 -13.07
C ASN A 42 -2.26 -1.69 -13.26
N GLY A 43 -2.96 -2.35 -12.35
CA GLY A 43 -3.14 -3.80 -12.35
C GLY A 43 -2.06 -4.56 -11.60
N THR A 44 -1.09 -3.87 -11.01
CA THR A 44 -0.04 -4.48 -10.18
C THR A 44 -0.23 -4.09 -8.72
N GLY A 45 0.55 -4.71 -7.83
CA GLY A 45 0.59 -4.36 -6.42
C GLY A 45 1.90 -3.71 -5.99
N SER A 46 2.80 -3.41 -6.92
CA SER A 46 4.14 -2.91 -6.60
C SER A 46 4.24 -1.41 -6.88
N VAL A 47 4.51 -0.63 -5.84
CA VAL A 47 4.80 0.80 -5.95
C VAL A 47 6.30 0.99 -5.83
N THR A 48 6.92 1.61 -6.82
CA THR A 48 8.37 1.84 -6.83
C THR A 48 8.66 3.29 -6.47
N ILE A 49 9.43 3.49 -5.41
CA ILE A 49 9.97 4.80 -5.03
C ILE A 49 11.37 4.90 -5.62
N ARG A 50 11.59 5.96 -6.41
CA ARG A 50 12.85 6.13 -7.15
C ARG A 50 13.77 7.19 -6.58
N LYS A 51 13.32 8.00 -5.65
CA LYS A 51 14.13 9.08 -5.07
C LYS A 51 14.21 8.95 -3.57
N PRO A 52 15.36 9.25 -2.97
CA PRO A 52 15.47 9.24 -1.51
C PRO A 52 14.59 10.32 -0.88
N GLY A 53 14.22 10.12 0.35
CA GLY A 53 13.45 11.07 1.13
C GLY A 53 12.53 10.39 2.13
N LEU A 54 11.67 11.20 2.74
CA LEU A 54 10.62 10.72 3.64
C LEU A 54 9.31 10.64 2.89
N TYR A 55 8.59 9.56 3.11
CA TYR A 55 7.33 9.28 2.44
C TYR A 55 6.27 8.91 3.45
N GLN A 56 5.11 9.51 3.30
CA GLN A 56 3.92 9.10 4.05
C GLN A 56 3.14 8.09 3.24
N ILE A 57 2.84 6.95 3.85
CA ILE A 57 2.11 5.86 3.21
C ILE A 57 0.84 5.62 4.01
N ALA A 58 -0.29 5.65 3.33
CA ALA A 58 -1.59 5.38 3.96
C ALA A 58 -2.35 4.34 3.14
N PHE A 59 -2.99 3.43 3.83
CA PHE A 59 -3.84 2.41 3.22
C PHE A 59 -5.19 2.38 3.91
N ASN A 60 -6.25 2.21 3.14
CA ASN A 60 -7.56 1.85 3.65
C ASN A 60 -8.29 0.97 2.65
N GLY A 61 -9.25 0.23 3.13
CA GLY A 61 -10.05 -0.64 2.28
C GLY A 61 -11.25 -1.19 3.02
N ILE A 62 -12.12 -1.82 2.25
CA ILE A 62 -13.26 -2.58 2.78
C ILE A 62 -12.96 -4.04 2.53
N ALA A 63 -12.98 -4.86 3.57
CA ALA A 63 -12.72 -6.28 3.47
C ALA A 63 -13.90 -7.09 3.98
N VAL A 64 -14.24 -8.14 3.24
CA VAL A 64 -15.23 -9.14 3.64
C VAL A 64 -14.53 -10.48 3.69
N GLU A 65 -14.59 -11.15 4.82
CA GLU A 65 -13.97 -12.47 4.96
C GLU A 65 -14.61 -13.47 3.99
N SER A 66 -13.79 -14.39 3.53
CA SER A 66 -14.19 -15.38 2.53
C SER A 66 -14.19 -16.78 3.13
N GLY A 67 -15.26 -17.09 3.86
CA GLY A 67 -15.52 -18.43 4.34
C GLY A 67 -14.88 -18.84 5.66
N THR A 68 -14.00 -18.04 6.23
CA THR A 68 -13.33 -18.34 7.51
C THR A 68 -13.33 -17.10 8.39
N ALA A 69 -13.93 -17.21 9.57
CA ALA A 69 -13.87 -16.13 10.56
C ALA A 69 -12.44 -15.99 11.11
N GLY A 70 -12.04 -14.78 11.41
CA GLY A 70 -10.71 -14.50 11.97
C GLY A 70 -10.30 -13.07 11.77
N ASP A 71 -9.00 -12.85 11.79
CA ASP A 71 -8.44 -11.52 11.65
C ASP A 71 -8.18 -11.20 10.18
N VAL A 72 -8.76 -10.11 9.70
CA VAL A 72 -8.32 -9.49 8.45
C VAL A 72 -7.13 -8.60 8.80
N ALA A 73 -6.01 -8.84 8.17
CA ALA A 73 -4.80 -8.06 8.46
C ALA A 73 -4.00 -7.83 7.19
N VAL A 74 -3.51 -6.61 7.04
CA VAL A 74 -2.62 -6.23 5.93
C VAL A 74 -1.34 -5.63 6.48
N GLN A 75 -0.25 -5.86 5.77
CA GLN A 75 1.09 -5.42 6.16
C GLN A 75 1.75 -4.73 4.98
N LEU A 76 2.26 -3.52 5.22
CA LEU A 76 3.13 -2.86 4.25
C LEU A 76 4.51 -3.52 4.28
N GLN A 77 5.02 -3.85 3.10
CA GLN A 77 6.37 -4.36 2.94
C GLN A 77 7.19 -3.41 2.08
N LYS A 78 8.44 -3.24 2.44
CA LYS A 78 9.44 -2.48 1.71
C LYS A 78 10.55 -3.45 1.29
N ASN A 79 10.73 -3.62 -0.01
CA ASN A 79 11.70 -4.56 -0.58
C ASN A 79 11.54 -6.00 -0.02
N GLY A 80 10.29 -6.40 0.20
CA GLY A 80 9.97 -7.74 0.72
C GLY A 80 10.08 -7.90 2.22
N ALA A 81 10.45 -6.85 2.96
CA ALA A 81 10.55 -6.88 4.41
C ALA A 81 9.41 -6.07 5.04
N ASP A 82 8.89 -6.56 6.16
CA ASP A 82 7.82 -5.88 6.87
C ASP A 82 8.27 -4.51 7.38
N VAL A 83 7.44 -3.50 7.17
CA VAL A 83 7.66 -2.17 7.74
C VAL A 83 7.05 -2.15 9.13
N PRO A 84 7.84 -1.93 10.18
CA PRO A 84 7.31 -1.89 11.54
C PRO A 84 6.23 -0.82 11.70
N GLY A 85 5.15 -1.18 12.36
CA GLY A 85 4.04 -0.26 12.61
C GLY A 85 3.09 -0.05 11.43
N ALA A 86 3.40 -0.56 10.26
CA ALA A 86 2.56 -0.42 9.07
C ALA A 86 1.68 -1.66 8.87
N ILE A 87 0.90 -1.96 9.86
CA ILE A 87 -0.01 -3.09 9.89
C ILE A 87 -1.40 -2.61 10.26
N ALA A 88 -2.41 -3.16 9.60
CA ALA A 88 -3.80 -2.94 9.96
C ALA A 88 -4.45 -4.29 10.21
N GLN A 89 -5.13 -4.43 11.33
CA GLN A 89 -5.79 -5.66 11.71
C GLN A 89 -7.18 -5.35 12.23
N ALA A 90 -8.16 -6.11 11.76
CA ALA A 90 -9.53 -6.02 12.22
C ALA A 90 -10.06 -7.43 12.47
N THR A 91 -10.53 -7.66 13.69
CA THR A 91 -11.09 -8.96 14.07
C THR A 91 -12.57 -8.99 13.76
N SER A 92 -13.02 -10.06 13.14
CA SER A 92 -14.40 -10.27 12.78
C SER A 92 -15.01 -11.40 13.60
N ALA A 93 -16.27 -11.23 13.98
CA ALA A 93 -17.00 -12.22 14.74
C ALA A 93 -17.56 -13.37 13.88
N ASN A 94 -17.63 -13.18 12.56
CA ASN A 94 -18.19 -14.19 11.64
C ASN A 94 -17.58 -14.05 10.25
N ALA A 95 -17.77 -15.08 9.43
CA ALA A 95 -17.15 -15.21 8.11
C ALA A 95 -17.71 -14.28 7.02
N THR A 96 -18.70 -13.46 7.34
CA THR A 96 -19.34 -12.54 6.39
C THR A 96 -19.30 -11.09 6.86
N ALA A 97 -18.61 -10.81 7.96
CA ALA A 97 -18.52 -9.46 8.49
C ALA A 97 -17.69 -8.57 7.57
N VAL A 98 -18.11 -7.30 7.51
CA VAL A 98 -17.39 -6.26 6.78
C VAL A 98 -16.49 -5.53 7.77
N VAL A 99 -15.21 -5.40 7.42
CA VAL A 99 -14.22 -4.70 8.24
C VAL A 99 -13.46 -3.70 7.37
N ASN A 100 -12.92 -2.68 8.01
CA ASN A 100 -12.22 -1.58 7.32
C ASN A 100 -10.78 -1.49 7.82
N PRO A 101 -9.86 -2.32 7.30
CA PRO A 101 -8.46 -2.20 7.69
C PRO A 101 -7.86 -0.91 7.15
N ALA A 102 -7.09 -0.22 7.99
CA ALA A 102 -6.43 1.01 7.62
C ALA A 102 -5.13 1.17 8.40
N PHE A 103 -4.09 1.67 7.75
CA PHE A 103 -2.86 2.07 8.42
C PHE A 103 -2.30 3.33 7.78
N GLU A 104 -1.44 4.00 8.54
CA GLU A 104 -0.65 5.13 8.07
C GLU A 104 0.73 5.05 8.70
N THR A 105 1.75 5.30 7.91
CA THR A 105 3.13 5.27 8.39
C THR A 105 4.00 6.23 7.60
N ILE A 106 5.17 6.54 8.14
CA ILE A 106 6.20 7.30 7.45
C ILE A 106 7.41 6.39 7.30
N ILE A 107 7.93 6.31 6.08
CA ILE A 107 9.15 5.54 5.79
C ILE A 107 10.23 6.46 5.27
N GLU A 108 11.46 6.07 5.48
CA GLU A 108 12.63 6.72 4.91
C GLU A 108 13.20 5.84 3.78
N VAL A 109 13.45 6.46 2.64
CA VAL A 109 14.27 5.86 1.59
C VAL A 109 15.60 6.59 1.65
N PRO A 110 16.64 5.97 2.22
CA PRO A 110 17.91 6.66 2.43
C PRO A 110 18.62 6.91 1.11
N GLN A 111 19.37 8.01 1.08
CA GLN A 111 20.27 8.28 -0.02
C GLN A 111 21.49 7.38 0.13
N SER A 112 21.75 6.55 -0.88
CA SER A 112 22.95 5.73 -0.90
C SER A 112 24.06 6.43 -1.67
N CYS A 113 25.30 6.14 -1.32
CA CYS A 113 26.48 6.60 -2.05
C CYS A 113 26.46 6.09 -3.48
N ALA A 114 27.12 6.84 -4.36
CA ALA A 114 27.22 6.64 -5.80
C ALA A 114 27.06 5.19 -6.29
N CYS A 115 26.32 5.01 -7.35
CA CYS A 115 26.12 3.77 -8.08
C CYS A 115 25.15 2.75 -7.49
N VAL A 116 24.51 3.02 -6.38
CA VAL A 116 23.47 2.15 -5.82
C VAL A 116 22.10 2.76 -6.09
N ASN A 117 21.15 1.95 -6.53
CA ASN A 117 19.79 2.38 -6.75
C ASN A 117 19.14 2.84 -5.45
N ASN A 118 18.74 4.10 -5.39
CA ASN A 118 17.94 4.66 -4.29
C ASN A 118 16.46 4.32 -4.50
N THR A 119 16.17 3.05 -4.78
CA THR A 119 14.80 2.60 -5.04
C THR A 119 14.29 1.75 -3.90
N ALA A 120 13.00 1.84 -3.67
CA ALA A 120 12.29 0.95 -2.76
C ALA A 120 11.01 0.49 -3.42
N VAL A 121 10.67 -0.78 -3.28
CA VAL A 121 9.43 -1.35 -3.78
C VAL A 121 8.51 -1.60 -2.60
N LEU A 122 7.32 -0.99 -2.65
CA LEU A 122 6.31 -1.12 -1.61
C LEU A 122 5.20 -2.04 -2.10
N THR A 123 4.77 -2.93 -1.23
CA THR A 123 3.61 -3.80 -1.46
C THR A 123 2.76 -3.85 -0.21
N VAL A 124 1.46 -4.09 -0.39
CA VAL A 124 0.53 -4.35 0.72
C VAL A 124 0.12 -5.81 0.62
N LYS A 125 0.42 -6.57 1.65
CA LYS A 125 0.24 -8.01 1.67
C LYS A 125 -0.85 -8.39 2.65
N ASN A 126 -1.74 -9.30 2.26
CA ASN A 126 -2.70 -9.89 3.17
C ASN A 126 -1.99 -10.91 4.07
N ILE A 127 -1.91 -10.62 5.35
CA ILE A 127 -1.30 -11.51 6.34
C ILE A 127 -2.34 -12.17 7.26
N GLY A 128 -3.61 -11.86 7.06
CA GLY A 128 -4.72 -12.45 7.81
C GLY A 128 -5.41 -13.56 7.04
N VAL A 129 -6.67 -13.83 7.38
CA VAL A 129 -7.47 -14.81 6.67
C VAL A 129 -7.78 -14.37 5.25
N ALA A 130 -8.13 -15.32 4.38
CA ALA A 130 -8.57 -15.01 3.03
C ALA A 130 -9.78 -14.07 3.08
N ALA A 131 -9.75 -13.01 2.26
CA ALA A 131 -10.79 -12.01 2.24
C ALA A 131 -10.91 -11.38 0.85
N ASN A 132 -12.07 -10.76 0.61
CA ASN A 132 -12.30 -9.97 -0.58
C ASN A 132 -12.14 -8.50 -0.21
N PHE A 133 -11.19 -7.82 -0.85
CA PHE A 133 -10.93 -6.41 -0.61
C PHE A 133 -11.58 -5.57 -1.70
N ALA A 134 -12.43 -4.63 -1.30
CA ALA A 134 -13.09 -3.69 -2.20
C ALA A 134 -12.69 -2.27 -1.82
N ASN A 135 -12.70 -1.36 -2.79
CA ASN A 135 -12.35 0.04 -2.57
C ASN A 135 -11.03 0.22 -1.82
N ALA A 136 -10.08 -0.70 -2.06
CA ALA A 136 -8.75 -0.59 -1.48
C ALA A 136 -8.04 0.62 -2.08
N ASN A 137 -7.40 1.42 -1.22
CA ASN A 137 -6.74 2.66 -1.59
C ASN A 137 -5.39 2.76 -0.91
N LEU A 138 -4.36 3.02 -1.70
CA LEU A 138 -3.01 3.23 -1.21
C LEU A 138 -2.53 4.62 -1.65
N SER A 139 -2.13 5.43 -0.69
CA SER A 139 -1.60 6.77 -0.93
C SER A 139 -0.13 6.82 -0.56
N VAL A 140 0.69 7.39 -1.42
CA VAL A 140 2.11 7.62 -1.18
C VAL A 140 2.40 9.07 -1.46
N VAL A 141 2.90 9.79 -0.47
CA VAL A 141 3.21 11.23 -0.57
C VAL A 141 4.65 11.44 -0.13
N LYS A 142 5.44 12.06 -0.99
CA LYS A 142 6.81 12.47 -0.64
C LYS A 142 6.73 13.72 0.25
N LEU A 143 7.26 13.63 1.46
CA LEU A 143 7.25 14.73 2.41
C LEU A 143 8.44 15.68 2.21
N CYS A 144 9.60 15.12 1.95
CA CYS A 144 10.80 15.94 1.69
C CYS A 144 11.90 15.11 1.02
#